data_e5ea3fb822cac23f358fa14096f0a151
#
_entry.id   e5ea3fb822cac23f358fa14096f0a151
#
_cell.length_a   1.000
_cell.length_b   1.000
_cell.length_c   1.000
_cell.angle_alpha   90.00
_cell.angle_beta   90.00
_cell.angle_gamma   90.00
#
_symmetry.space_group_name_H-M   'P 1'
#
loop_
_entity.id
_entity.type
_entity.pdbx_description
1 polymer ?
#
loop_
_entity_poly.entity_id
_entity_poly.type
_entity_poly.pdbx_seq_one_letter_code
_entity_poly.pdbx_strand_id
1 'polypeptide(L)'
;MKLSLNTARYLKPGLVIACLVTVLLCADTLLWWRTTRMIEREIATCRMALQTAGWTTTVERTSSGGWPFGAWVTLSSPRLRHEQTVAAPFDAGWSGTTLRAGGSWLDLMRTDLPVFLSGRNAARFLSLTAQATVLSQDLHLRFSKDQNTTFKAPSAELALTTEGLDQSASLTEVSGRLLAVPHAAYGATRLGLELSARSLHSPVLPSLQLSARDVRFIAALTSSTRKDTASFFALEGYDRLLLQTATFSFGDANRLSFSGALDLPAATGHLTLTLLNWHEAVEQLLKTVPVQTALPPDLQIILERTLHNQSPVIVRNNQSVSLDIPVFNGHFPMPLETLLQNIPTQKIDVSHSRE
;
A
#
# COMPACT_ATOMS: atom_id res chain seq x y z
N MET A 1 -46.24 53.72 -40.96
CA MET A 1 -45.69 52.60 -40.16
C MET A 1 -44.17 52.81 -39.93
N LYS A 2 -43.81 53.43 -38.81
CA LYS A 2 -42.39 53.75 -38.48
C LYS A 2 -41.89 52.61 -37.63
N LEU A 3 -41.22 51.64 -38.26
CA LEU A 3 -40.45 50.62 -37.54
C LEU A 3 -39.20 51.28 -36.92
N SER A 4 -39.14 51.21 -35.60
CA SER A 4 -38.21 51.93 -34.76
C SER A 4 -36.74 51.53 -35.00
N LEU A 5 -35.90 52.51 -35.31
CA LEU A 5 -34.46 52.43 -35.44
C LEU A 5 -33.71 52.01 -34.13
N ASN A 6 -34.44 51.71 -33.05
CA ASN A 6 -33.85 51.38 -31.75
C ASN A 6 -33.35 49.89 -31.62
N THR A 7 -33.87 48.99 -32.46
CA THR A 7 -33.45 47.57 -32.43
C THR A 7 -32.03 47.32 -32.95
N ALA A 8 -31.54 48.19 -33.83
CA ALA A 8 -30.16 48.06 -34.38
C ALA A 8 -29.02 48.40 -33.42
N ARG A 9 -29.28 49.13 -32.34
CA ARG A 9 -28.27 49.50 -31.32
C ARG A 9 -27.99 48.35 -30.34
N TYR A 10 -28.98 47.47 -30.09
CA TYR A 10 -28.83 46.30 -29.20
C TYR A 10 -28.32 45.05 -29.94
N LEU A 11 -28.43 44.97 -31.25
CA LEU A 11 -27.91 43.89 -32.05
C LEU A 11 -26.36 43.83 -32.02
N LYS A 12 -25.67 44.96 -32.00
CA LYS A 12 -24.21 45.04 -32.01
C LYS A 12 -23.56 44.46 -30.74
N PRO A 13 -23.96 44.82 -29.51
CA PRO A 13 -23.39 44.20 -28.31
C PRO A 13 -23.76 42.71 -28.17
N GLY A 14 -24.96 42.30 -28.57
CA GLY A 14 -25.40 40.91 -28.59
C GLY A 14 -24.57 40.04 -29.56
N LEU A 15 -24.26 40.57 -30.73
CA LEU A 15 -23.43 39.87 -31.71
C LEU A 15 -21.98 39.72 -31.22
N VAL A 16 -21.43 40.75 -30.57
CA VAL A 16 -20.06 40.69 -29.98
C VAL A 16 -20.02 39.64 -28.87
N ILE A 17 -21.01 39.61 -27.97
CA ILE A 17 -21.11 38.61 -26.91
C ILE A 17 -21.23 37.19 -27.51
N ALA A 18 -22.08 37.00 -28.53
CA ALA A 18 -22.24 35.71 -29.21
C ALA A 18 -20.93 35.25 -29.87
N CYS A 19 -20.20 36.12 -30.55
CA CYS A 19 -18.89 35.82 -31.12
C CYS A 19 -17.87 35.44 -30.04
N LEU A 20 -17.82 36.18 -28.92
CA LEU A 20 -16.93 35.91 -27.82
C LEU A 20 -17.21 34.55 -27.17
N VAL A 21 -18.48 34.24 -26.91
CA VAL A 21 -18.92 32.93 -26.42
C VAL A 21 -18.53 31.80 -27.37
N THR A 22 -18.73 31.99 -28.68
CA THR A 22 -18.34 31.01 -29.69
C THR A 22 -16.86 30.77 -29.71
N VAL A 23 -16.03 31.82 -29.63
CA VAL A 23 -14.57 31.71 -29.55
C VAL A 23 -14.13 30.96 -28.32
N LEU A 24 -14.74 31.27 -27.16
CA LEU A 24 -14.44 30.56 -25.88
C LEU A 24 -14.81 29.07 -25.98
N LEU A 25 -15.96 28.73 -26.53
CA LEU A 25 -16.39 27.34 -26.74
C LEU A 25 -15.45 26.61 -27.70
N CYS A 26 -15.05 27.24 -28.79
CA CYS A 26 -14.07 26.65 -29.71
C CYS A 26 -12.72 26.43 -29.06
N ALA A 27 -12.24 27.42 -28.30
CA ALA A 27 -10.96 27.31 -27.57
C ALA A 27 -11.02 26.17 -26.52
N ASP A 28 -12.12 26.11 -25.74
CA ASP A 28 -12.34 25.04 -24.76
C ASP A 28 -12.43 23.66 -25.41
N THR A 29 -13.13 23.54 -26.54
CA THR A 29 -13.24 22.29 -27.31
C THR A 29 -11.88 21.83 -27.84
N LEU A 30 -11.06 22.74 -28.35
CA LEU A 30 -9.70 22.44 -28.80
C LEU A 30 -8.81 22.00 -27.63
N LEU A 31 -8.89 22.70 -26.52
CA LEU A 31 -8.15 22.36 -25.30
C LEU A 31 -8.54 20.98 -24.79
N TRP A 32 -9.85 20.71 -24.70
CA TRP A 32 -10.38 19.41 -24.32
C TRP A 32 -9.89 18.29 -25.23
N TRP A 33 -9.99 18.47 -26.55
CA TRP A 33 -9.55 17.47 -27.53
C TRP A 33 -8.04 17.19 -27.42
N ARG A 34 -7.22 18.25 -27.30
CA ARG A 34 -5.77 18.14 -27.15
C ARG A 34 -5.39 17.40 -25.86
N THR A 35 -6.01 17.77 -24.73
CA THR A 35 -5.74 17.19 -23.42
C THR A 35 -6.16 15.71 -23.38
N THR A 36 -7.34 15.39 -23.91
CA THR A 36 -7.83 14.01 -23.99
C THR A 36 -6.87 13.14 -24.81
N ARG A 37 -6.40 13.64 -25.96
CA ARG A 37 -5.43 12.95 -26.81
C ARG A 37 -4.07 12.76 -26.12
N MET A 38 -3.66 13.70 -25.31
CA MET A 38 -2.44 13.57 -24.50
C MET A 38 -2.63 12.44 -23.47
N ILE A 39 -3.72 12.42 -22.73
CA ILE A 39 -4.00 11.35 -21.74
C ILE A 39 -4.07 9.97 -22.44
N GLU A 40 -4.74 9.87 -23.58
CA GLU A 40 -4.82 8.63 -24.36
C GLU A 40 -3.41 8.13 -24.77
N ARG A 41 -2.52 9.02 -25.20
CA ARG A 41 -1.13 8.69 -25.56
C ARG A 41 -0.33 8.19 -24.34
N GLU A 42 -0.45 8.86 -23.21
CA GLU A 42 0.21 8.44 -21.98
C GLU A 42 -0.28 7.05 -21.53
N ILE A 43 -1.57 6.79 -21.60
CA ILE A 43 -2.14 5.45 -21.33
C ILE A 43 -1.58 4.42 -22.30
N ALA A 44 -1.46 4.74 -23.60
CA ALA A 44 -0.91 3.83 -24.58
C ALA A 44 0.58 3.56 -24.32
N THR A 45 1.35 4.58 -23.98
CA THR A 45 2.78 4.45 -23.60
C THR A 45 2.95 3.58 -22.37
N CYS A 46 2.14 3.79 -21.34
CA CYS A 46 2.13 2.97 -20.13
C CYS A 46 1.78 1.50 -20.45
N ARG A 47 0.79 1.25 -21.32
CA ARG A 47 0.45 -0.10 -21.76
C ARG A 47 1.60 -0.79 -22.50
N MET A 48 2.29 -0.09 -23.39
CA MET A 48 3.48 -0.63 -24.06
C MET A 48 4.61 -0.96 -23.08
N ALA A 49 4.85 -0.07 -22.11
CA ALA A 49 5.85 -0.32 -21.06
C ALA A 49 5.49 -1.53 -20.19
N LEU A 50 4.22 -1.71 -19.86
CA LEU A 50 3.73 -2.88 -19.16
C LEU A 50 3.91 -4.16 -19.98
N GLN A 51 3.58 -4.12 -21.28
CA GLN A 51 3.75 -5.28 -22.18
C GLN A 51 5.22 -5.68 -22.34
N THR A 52 6.13 -4.71 -22.47
CA THR A 52 7.58 -5.00 -22.52
C THR A 52 8.11 -5.59 -21.21
N ALA A 53 7.42 -5.31 -20.08
CA ALA A 53 7.73 -5.89 -18.78
C ALA A 53 7.01 -7.23 -18.51
N GLY A 54 6.39 -7.85 -19.51
CA GLY A 54 5.73 -9.16 -19.40
C GLY A 54 4.28 -9.12 -18.89
N TRP A 55 3.69 -7.92 -18.77
CA TRP A 55 2.29 -7.78 -18.36
C TRP A 55 1.35 -7.85 -19.55
N THR A 56 0.24 -8.55 -19.40
CA THR A 56 -0.89 -8.50 -20.31
C THR A 56 -1.91 -7.49 -19.80
N THR A 57 -2.41 -6.64 -20.70
CA THR A 57 -3.37 -5.58 -20.37
C THR A 57 -4.63 -5.75 -21.20
N THR A 58 -5.78 -5.81 -20.56
CA THR A 58 -7.09 -5.85 -21.24
C THR A 58 -7.99 -4.76 -20.70
N VAL A 59 -8.77 -4.15 -21.60
CA VAL A 59 -9.76 -3.12 -21.31
C VAL A 59 -10.98 -3.39 -22.16
N GLU A 60 -12.14 -3.43 -21.57
CA GLU A 60 -13.38 -3.70 -22.29
C GLU A 60 -13.78 -2.52 -23.19
N ARG A 61 -13.73 -1.31 -22.65
CA ARG A 61 -14.12 -0.09 -23.35
C ARG A 61 -13.29 1.10 -22.89
N THR A 62 -12.94 1.97 -23.85
CA THR A 62 -12.34 3.28 -23.59
C THR A 62 -13.29 4.38 -24.03
N SER A 63 -13.51 5.39 -23.21
CA SER A 63 -14.34 6.56 -23.52
C SER A 63 -13.70 7.83 -22.99
N SER A 64 -13.88 8.92 -23.72
CA SER A 64 -13.41 10.26 -23.36
C SER A 64 -14.59 11.11 -22.86
N GLY A 65 -14.34 12.02 -21.92
CA GLY A 65 -15.36 12.89 -21.36
C GLY A 65 -14.79 14.16 -20.74
N GLY A 66 -15.66 14.92 -20.08
CA GLY A 66 -15.28 16.09 -19.28
C GLY A 66 -15.62 17.44 -19.85
N TRP A 67 -15.85 17.54 -21.17
CA TRP A 67 -16.24 18.79 -21.80
C TRP A 67 -17.56 19.35 -21.21
N PRO A 68 -17.66 20.65 -20.95
CA PRO A 68 -16.67 21.71 -21.12
C PRO A 68 -15.78 21.96 -19.87
N PHE A 69 -15.97 21.26 -18.74
CA PHE A 69 -15.39 21.59 -17.44
C PHE A 69 -14.09 20.86 -17.11
N GLY A 70 -13.57 20.06 -18.03
CA GLY A 70 -12.37 19.28 -17.84
C GLY A 70 -12.11 18.30 -18.97
N ALA A 71 -11.13 17.42 -18.77
CA ALA A 71 -10.82 16.34 -19.72
C ALA A 71 -10.43 15.08 -18.95
N TRP A 72 -10.99 13.93 -19.32
CA TRP A 72 -10.63 12.63 -18.78
C TRP A 72 -10.87 11.52 -19.78
N VAL A 73 -10.16 10.43 -19.56
CA VAL A 73 -10.33 9.15 -20.26
C VAL A 73 -10.76 8.11 -19.25
N THR A 74 -11.82 7.38 -19.57
CA THR A 74 -12.37 6.32 -18.74
C THR A 74 -12.13 4.97 -19.39
N LEU A 75 -11.55 4.04 -18.64
CA LEU A 75 -11.35 2.64 -18.99
C LEU A 75 -12.33 1.78 -18.19
N SER A 76 -13.14 0.99 -18.86
CA SER A 76 -14.09 0.07 -18.23
C SER A 76 -13.45 -1.30 -18.10
N SER A 77 -13.63 -1.93 -16.93
CA SER A 77 -13.12 -3.27 -16.61
C SER A 77 -11.64 -3.47 -16.96
N PRO A 78 -10.73 -2.54 -16.57
CA PRO A 78 -9.31 -2.71 -16.85
C PRO A 78 -8.76 -3.88 -16.05
N ARG A 79 -7.90 -4.68 -16.70
CA ARG A 79 -7.22 -5.82 -16.08
C ARG A 79 -5.76 -5.81 -16.47
N LEU A 80 -4.90 -6.11 -15.50
CA LEU A 80 -3.48 -6.36 -15.67
C LEU A 80 -3.19 -7.76 -15.15
N ARG A 81 -2.38 -8.53 -15.87
CA ARG A 81 -1.94 -9.85 -15.45
C ARG A 81 -0.48 -10.04 -15.86
N HIS A 82 0.31 -10.51 -14.93
CA HIS A 82 1.66 -11.02 -15.15
C HIS A 82 1.62 -12.52 -14.85
N GLU A 83 2.01 -13.33 -15.81
CA GLU A 83 2.08 -14.77 -15.63
C GLU A 83 3.43 -15.15 -15.05
N GLN A 84 3.43 -16.21 -14.24
CA GLN A 84 4.63 -16.76 -13.65
C GLN A 84 5.66 -17.09 -14.73
N THR A 85 6.90 -16.67 -14.51
CA THR A 85 8.06 -17.01 -15.35
C THR A 85 9.15 -17.61 -14.49
N VAL A 86 10.18 -18.20 -15.10
CA VAL A 86 11.34 -18.73 -14.37
C VAL A 86 12.05 -17.64 -13.57
N ALA A 87 12.04 -16.39 -14.08
CA ALA A 87 12.70 -15.26 -13.44
C ALA A 87 11.81 -14.53 -12.42
N ALA A 88 10.48 -14.68 -12.53
CA ALA A 88 9.49 -14.16 -11.60
C ALA A 88 8.54 -15.31 -11.21
N PRO A 89 8.85 -16.08 -10.15
CA PRO A 89 8.12 -17.31 -9.79
C PRO A 89 6.79 -17.02 -9.07
N PHE A 90 6.05 -16.01 -9.51
CA PHE A 90 4.75 -15.67 -8.99
C PHE A 90 3.85 -15.04 -10.07
N ASP A 91 2.57 -15.30 -9.95
CA ASP A 91 1.55 -14.61 -10.73
C ASP A 91 1.17 -13.31 -10.01
N ALA A 92 1.04 -12.24 -10.76
CA ALA A 92 0.50 -10.98 -10.25
C ALA A 92 -0.63 -10.49 -11.15
N GLY A 93 -1.65 -9.92 -10.55
CA GLY A 93 -2.77 -9.39 -11.31
C GLY A 93 -3.46 -8.24 -10.59
N TRP A 94 -4.05 -7.36 -11.39
CA TRP A 94 -4.94 -6.33 -10.90
C TRP A 94 -6.16 -6.24 -11.81
N SER A 95 -7.32 -6.01 -11.21
CA SER A 95 -8.57 -5.75 -11.92
C SER A 95 -9.35 -4.64 -11.23
N GLY A 96 -9.96 -3.78 -12.02
CA GLY A 96 -10.82 -2.70 -11.53
C GLY A 96 -12.15 -2.64 -12.27
N THR A 97 -13.15 -2.04 -11.65
CA THR A 97 -14.43 -1.78 -12.32
C THR A 97 -14.30 -0.65 -13.32
N THR A 98 -13.76 0.47 -12.89
CA THR A 98 -13.60 1.66 -13.73
C THR A 98 -12.34 2.41 -13.33
N LEU A 99 -11.52 2.78 -14.31
CA LEU A 99 -10.38 3.67 -14.14
C LEU A 99 -10.63 4.94 -14.94
N ARG A 100 -10.59 6.11 -14.30
CA ARG A 100 -10.70 7.42 -14.94
C ARG A 100 -9.40 8.21 -14.70
N ALA A 101 -8.69 8.52 -15.77
CA ALA A 101 -7.50 9.38 -15.75
C ALA A 101 -7.86 10.78 -16.26
N GLY A 102 -7.47 11.82 -15.52
CA GLY A 102 -7.85 13.21 -15.78
C GLY A 102 -8.93 13.72 -14.82
N GLY A 103 -9.29 15.00 -14.97
CA GLY A 103 -10.22 15.67 -14.06
C GLY A 103 -10.73 17.00 -14.59
N SER A 104 -11.18 17.85 -13.67
CA SER A 104 -11.57 19.24 -13.99
C SER A 104 -10.37 20.06 -14.48
N TRP A 105 -10.62 21.19 -15.16
CA TRP A 105 -9.54 22.09 -15.56
C TRP A 105 -8.69 22.54 -14.38
N LEU A 106 -9.29 22.73 -13.20
CA LEU A 106 -8.58 23.09 -11.98
C LEU A 106 -7.63 21.96 -11.52
N ASP A 107 -8.03 20.71 -11.66
CA ASP A 107 -7.17 19.57 -11.32
C ASP A 107 -6.01 19.43 -12.32
N LEU A 108 -6.30 19.64 -13.61
CA LEU A 108 -5.31 19.53 -14.69
C LEU A 108 -4.32 20.70 -14.75
N MET A 109 -4.68 21.87 -14.22
CA MET A 109 -3.76 23.00 -14.04
C MET A 109 -2.73 22.75 -12.94
N ARG A 110 -3.04 21.86 -12.01
CA ARG A 110 -2.07 21.39 -11.03
C ARG A 110 -1.09 20.43 -11.73
N THR A 111 0.10 20.30 -11.18
CA THR A 111 1.15 19.45 -11.78
C THR A 111 0.85 17.96 -11.68
N ASP A 112 -0.16 17.58 -10.94
CA ASP A 112 -0.49 16.18 -10.63
C ASP A 112 -1.63 15.68 -11.51
N LEU A 113 -1.45 14.50 -12.11
CA LEU A 113 -2.53 13.82 -12.85
C LEU A 113 -3.39 13.01 -11.89
N PRO A 114 -4.67 13.38 -11.68
CA PRO A 114 -5.57 12.58 -10.88
C PRO A 114 -6.03 11.34 -11.63
N VAL A 115 -6.02 10.20 -10.95
CA VAL A 115 -6.57 8.94 -11.43
C VAL A 115 -7.52 8.37 -10.38
N PHE A 116 -8.73 8.07 -10.79
CA PHE A 116 -9.79 7.55 -9.94
C PHE A 116 -10.11 6.11 -10.35
N LEU A 117 -9.99 5.19 -9.42
CA LEU A 117 -10.43 3.82 -9.60
C LEU A 117 -11.73 3.63 -8.83
N SER A 118 -12.84 3.78 -9.52
CA SER A 118 -14.17 3.72 -8.92
C SER A 118 -14.69 2.28 -8.87
N GLY A 119 -15.40 1.97 -7.79
CA GLY A 119 -15.91 0.63 -7.51
C GLY A 119 -14.84 -0.31 -6.98
N ARG A 120 -15.07 -1.61 -7.15
CA ARG A 120 -14.19 -2.64 -6.60
C ARG A 120 -12.89 -2.76 -7.40
N ASN A 121 -11.78 -2.69 -6.69
CA ASN A 121 -10.43 -2.91 -7.20
C ASN A 121 -9.82 -4.10 -6.47
N ALA A 122 -9.21 -5.00 -7.19
CA ALA A 122 -8.59 -6.20 -6.64
C ALA A 122 -7.17 -6.37 -7.21
N ALA A 123 -6.18 -6.41 -6.34
CA ALA A 123 -4.83 -6.84 -6.67
C ALA A 123 -4.58 -8.21 -6.07
N ARG A 124 -3.96 -9.11 -6.82
CA ARG A 124 -3.69 -10.48 -6.42
C ARG A 124 -2.24 -10.82 -6.73
N PHE A 125 -1.59 -11.47 -5.77
CA PHE A 125 -0.28 -12.07 -5.90
C PHE A 125 -0.40 -13.54 -5.52
N LEU A 126 0.11 -14.43 -6.36
CA LEU A 126 0.09 -15.86 -6.14
C LEU A 126 1.50 -16.40 -6.33
N SER A 127 2.08 -16.95 -5.28
CA SER A 127 3.32 -17.73 -5.31
C SER A 127 3.01 -19.22 -5.15
N LEU A 128 4.02 -20.08 -5.15
CA LEU A 128 3.84 -21.52 -4.94
C LEU A 128 3.26 -21.86 -3.56
N THR A 129 3.51 -21.03 -2.55
CA THR A 129 3.18 -21.31 -1.14
C THR A 129 2.19 -20.32 -0.54
N ALA A 130 1.92 -19.20 -1.19
CA ALA A 130 1.08 -18.15 -0.63
C ALA A 130 0.30 -17.38 -1.70
N GLN A 131 -0.90 -17.00 -1.35
CA GLN A 131 -1.73 -16.07 -2.11
C GLN A 131 -2.02 -14.84 -1.27
N ALA A 132 -1.69 -13.66 -1.79
CA ALA A 132 -2.09 -12.39 -1.21
C ALA A 132 -3.10 -11.70 -2.12
N THR A 133 -4.17 -11.19 -1.54
CA THR A 133 -5.19 -10.40 -2.25
C THR A 133 -5.42 -9.09 -1.51
N VAL A 134 -5.42 -7.99 -2.25
CA VAL A 134 -5.75 -6.66 -1.76
C VAL A 134 -7.00 -6.18 -2.46
N LEU A 135 -8.04 -5.91 -1.72
CA LEU A 135 -9.29 -5.35 -2.22
C LEU A 135 -9.41 -3.92 -1.74
N SER A 136 -9.81 -3.01 -2.61
CA SER A 136 -10.15 -1.63 -2.21
C SER A 136 -11.37 -1.15 -2.98
N GLN A 137 -12.05 -0.16 -2.40
CA GLN A 137 -13.13 0.55 -3.07
C GLN A 137 -12.70 2.00 -3.25
N ASP A 138 -13.05 2.58 -4.41
CA ASP A 138 -12.88 4.00 -4.70
C ASP A 138 -11.47 4.53 -4.40
N LEU A 139 -10.46 3.91 -4.98
CA LEU A 139 -9.06 4.29 -4.82
C LEU A 139 -8.74 5.53 -5.66
N HIS A 140 -8.28 6.57 -5.01
CA HIS A 140 -7.84 7.83 -5.62
C HIS A 140 -6.32 7.88 -5.67
N LEU A 141 -5.76 8.03 -6.85
CA LEU A 141 -4.33 8.18 -7.10
C LEU A 141 -4.05 9.59 -7.62
N ARG A 142 -2.88 10.14 -7.28
CA ARG A 142 -2.34 11.38 -7.87
C ARG A 142 -0.89 11.13 -8.25
N PHE A 143 -0.63 11.20 -9.54
CA PHE A 143 0.71 11.04 -10.11
C PHE A 143 1.38 12.40 -10.20
N SER A 144 2.43 12.62 -9.42
CA SER A 144 3.25 13.83 -9.50
C SER A 144 4.40 13.64 -10.49
N LYS A 145 4.86 14.75 -11.08
CA LYS A 145 6.05 14.77 -11.94
C LYS A 145 7.31 14.30 -11.24
N ASP A 146 7.37 14.42 -9.92
CA ASP A 146 8.51 14.02 -9.09
C ASP A 146 8.54 12.51 -8.79
N GLN A 147 7.84 11.69 -9.60
CA GLN A 147 7.76 10.23 -9.48
C GLN A 147 7.13 9.76 -8.14
N ASN A 148 6.52 10.66 -7.42
CA ASN A 148 5.74 10.38 -6.24
C ASN A 148 4.28 10.18 -6.63
N THR A 149 3.71 9.04 -6.25
CA THR A 149 2.28 8.78 -6.39
C THR A 149 1.66 8.76 -5.02
N THR A 150 0.73 9.65 -4.75
CA THR A 150 -0.06 9.59 -3.52
C THR A 150 -1.36 8.84 -3.79
N PHE A 151 -1.82 8.11 -2.78
CA PHE A 151 -3.07 7.36 -2.88
C PHE A 151 -3.92 7.52 -1.63
N LYS A 152 -5.25 7.41 -1.82
CA LYS A 152 -6.24 7.41 -0.74
C LYS A 152 -7.36 6.45 -1.10
N ALA A 153 -7.80 5.67 -0.12
CA ALA A 153 -8.97 4.80 -0.21
C ALA A 153 -9.78 4.86 1.09
N PRO A 154 -11.11 4.82 1.04
CA PRO A 154 -11.94 4.73 2.24
C PRO A 154 -11.65 3.47 3.04
N SER A 155 -11.41 2.37 2.34
CA SER A 155 -11.10 1.08 2.93
C SER A 155 -10.23 0.23 2.02
N ALA A 156 -9.46 -0.67 2.63
CA ALA A 156 -8.75 -1.74 1.94
C ALA A 156 -8.87 -3.02 2.76
N GLU A 157 -9.03 -4.14 2.08
CA GLU A 157 -9.06 -5.48 2.68
C GLU A 157 -7.84 -6.25 2.18
N LEU A 158 -7.10 -6.82 3.09
CA LEU A 158 -5.96 -7.68 2.84
C LEU A 158 -6.37 -9.10 3.17
N ALA A 159 -6.16 -10.04 2.26
CA ALA A 159 -6.31 -11.46 2.54
C ALA A 159 -5.00 -12.16 2.18
N LEU A 160 -4.50 -12.97 3.09
CA LEU A 160 -3.33 -13.80 2.91
C LEU A 160 -3.72 -15.25 3.17
N THR A 161 -3.58 -16.09 2.16
CA THR A 161 -3.78 -17.53 2.24
C THR A 161 -2.43 -18.21 2.07
N THR A 162 -2.02 -19.00 3.05
CA THR A 162 -0.83 -19.84 3.05
C THR A 162 -1.25 -21.30 3.34
N GLU A 163 -0.33 -22.26 3.24
CA GLU A 163 -0.62 -23.65 3.57
C GLU A 163 -1.16 -23.78 4.99
N GLY A 164 -2.49 -23.97 5.11
CA GLY A 164 -3.20 -24.19 6.38
C GLY A 164 -3.59 -22.94 7.18
N LEU A 165 -3.35 -21.73 6.66
CA LEU A 165 -3.69 -20.51 7.36
C LEU A 165 -4.30 -19.45 6.42
N ASP A 166 -5.57 -19.14 6.65
CA ASP A 166 -6.26 -18.03 5.99
C ASP A 166 -6.34 -16.84 6.94
N GLN A 167 -5.71 -15.75 6.57
CA GLN A 167 -5.72 -14.51 7.33
C GLN A 167 -6.35 -13.39 6.52
N SER A 168 -7.17 -12.59 7.17
CA SER A 168 -7.71 -11.37 6.57
C SER A 168 -7.59 -10.20 7.53
N ALA A 169 -7.49 -9.02 6.96
CA ALA A 169 -7.45 -7.78 7.72
C ALA A 169 -8.12 -6.67 6.91
N SER A 170 -8.90 -5.84 7.58
CA SER A 170 -9.49 -4.65 6.98
C SER A 170 -8.85 -3.38 7.53
N LEU A 171 -8.55 -2.44 6.63
CA LEU A 171 -7.99 -1.13 6.92
C LEU A 171 -9.03 -0.07 6.59
N THR A 172 -9.12 0.98 7.40
CA THR A 172 -10.02 2.12 7.13
C THR A 172 -9.22 3.41 6.96
N GLU A 173 -9.75 4.33 6.15
CA GLU A 173 -9.13 5.62 5.86
C GLU A 173 -7.65 5.46 5.44
N VAL A 174 -7.43 4.62 4.45
CA VAL A 174 -6.10 4.32 3.94
C VAL A 174 -5.58 5.48 3.12
N SER A 175 -4.35 5.89 3.39
CA SER A 175 -3.62 6.87 2.60
C SER A 175 -2.16 6.49 2.53
N GLY A 176 -1.47 6.95 1.50
CA GLY A 176 -0.06 6.65 1.39
C GLY A 176 0.62 7.31 0.21
N ARG A 177 1.88 6.95 0.07
CA ARG A 177 2.75 7.42 -0.99
C ARG A 177 3.54 6.25 -1.55
N LEU A 178 3.62 6.21 -2.86
CA LEU A 178 4.49 5.32 -3.60
C LEU A 178 5.58 6.17 -4.24
N LEU A 179 6.84 5.86 -3.94
CA LEU A 179 8.01 6.46 -4.56
C LEU A 179 8.57 5.46 -5.58
N ALA A 180 8.74 5.90 -6.81
CA ALA A 180 9.35 5.10 -7.85
C ALA A 180 10.62 5.77 -8.33
N VAL A 181 11.76 5.08 -8.29
CA VAL A 181 13.06 5.58 -8.76
C VAL A 181 13.59 4.63 -9.84
N PRO A 182 13.22 4.83 -11.12
CA PRO A 182 13.54 3.89 -12.20
C PRO A 182 15.04 3.65 -12.40
N HIS A 183 15.85 4.67 -12.15
CA HIS A 183 17.32 4.63 -12.32
C HIS A 183 18.06 4.63 -10.98
N ALA A 184 17.49 3.94 -9.96
CA ALA A 184 18.15 3.84 -8.67
C ALA A 184 19.52 3.14 -8.81
N ALA A 185 20.51 3.65 -8.08
CA ALA A 185 21.81 3.01 -8.00
C ALA A 185 21.69 1.62 -7.36
N TYR A 186 22.69 0.77 -7.58
CA TYR A 186 22.75 -0.56 -6.95
C TYR A 186 22.61 -0.45 -5.43
N GLY A 187 21.74 -1.28 -4.85
CA GLY A 187 21.46 -1.27 -3.42
C GLY A 187 20.61 -0.09 -2.93
N ALA A 188 20.30 0.90 -3.79
CA ALA A 188 19.42 2.00 -3.42
C ALA A 188 17.94 1.63 -3.56
N THR A 189 17.08 2.35 -2.87
CA THR A 189 15.63 2.19 -2.96
C THR A 189 15.16 2.47 -4.38
N ARG A 190 14.56 1.48 -5.03
CA ARG A 190 13.95 1.59 -6.34
C ARG A 190 12.44 1.80 -6.27
N LEU A 191 11.82 1.15 -5.29
CA LEU A 191 10.40 1.33 -4.98
C LEU A 191 10.25 1.53 -3.47
N GLY A 192 9.62 2.63 -3.06
CA GLY A 192 9.28 2.91 -1.67
C GLY A 192 7.78 3.00 -1.50
N LEU A 193 7.25 2.41 -0.44
CA LEU A 193 5.85 2.47 -0.05
C LEU A 193 5.76 3.03 1.37
N GLU A 194 5.01 4.11 1.53
CA GLU A 194 4.52 4.59 2.81
C GLU A 194 3.01 4.47 2.81
N LEU A 195 2.46 3.78 3.81
CA LEU A 195 1.03 3.60 3.99
C LEU A 195 0.67 3.98 5.42
N SER A 196 -0.43 4.66 5.58
CA SER A 196 -1.07 4.93 6.86
C SER A 196 -2.56 4.60 6.80
N ALA A 197 -3.11 4.07 7.88
CA ALA A 197 -4.52 3.81 8.01
C ALA A 197 -4.98 4.18 9.44
N ARG A 198 -6.24 4.62 9.55
CA ARG A 198 -6.80 4.99 10.84
C ARG A 198 -6.99 3.78 11.75
N SER A 199 -7.48 2.68 11.19
CA SER A 199 -7.68 1.45 11.94
C SER A 199 -7.35 0.22 11.12
N LEU A 200 -6.94 -0.83 11.81
CA LEU A 200 -6.76 -2.19 11.31
C LEU A 200 -7.68 -3.10 12.14
N HIS A 201 -8.49 -3.87 11.46
CA HIS A 201 -9.34 -4.90 12.06
C HIS A 201 -8.99 -6.24 11.41
N SER A 202 -8.68 -7.22 12.25
CA SER A 202 -8.39 -8.59 11.79
C SER A 202 -9.36 -9.59 12.41
N PRO A 203 -10.18 -10.28 11.60
CA PRO A 203 -11.07 -11.31 12.08
C PRO A 203 -10.36 -12.63 12.47
N VAL A 204 -9.08 -12.78 12.13
CA VAL A 204 -8.29 -13.98 12.49
C VAL A 204 -8.07 -14.12 13.99
N LEU A 205 -8.20 -13.00 14.70
CA LEU A 205 -8.24 -13.00 16.15
C LEU A 205 -9.62 -12.51 16.63
N PRO A 206 -10.74 -13.18 16.23
CA PRO A 206 -12.08 -12.73 16.59
C PRO A 206 -12.27 -12.71 18.11
N SER A 207 -11.51 -13.54 18.79
CA SER A 207 -11.42 -13.60 20.22
C SER A 207 -10.65 -12.44 20.85
N LEU A 208 -9.72 -11.82 20.14
CA LEU A 208 -8.91 -10.73 20.69
C LEU A 208 -9.53 -9.35 20.44
N GLN A 209 -10.52 -9.22 19.52
CA GLN A 209 -11.11 -7.94 19.09
C GLN A 209 -10.06 -6.82 18.97
N LEU A 210 -8.85 -7.19 18.53
CA LEU A 210 -7.74 -6.24 18.37
C LEU A 210 -8.07 -5.30 17.23
N SER A 211 -8.73 -4.21 17.53
CA SER A 211 -8.74 -3.06 16.65
C SER A 211 -7.47 -2.26 16.91
N ALA A 212 -6.53 -2.36 16.00
CA ALA A 212 -5.36 -1.50 16.01
C ALA A 212 -5.72 -0.13 15.43
N ARG A 213 -5.11 0.93 15.96
CA ARG A 213 -5.24 2.30 15.49
C ARG A 213 -3.89 2.81 15.03
N ASP A 214 -3.90 3.92 14.29
CA ASP A 214 -2.68 4.62 13.85
C ASP A 214 -1.68 3.68 13.17
N VAL A 215 -2.19 2.93 12.20
CA VAL A 215 -1.39 1.99 11.42
C VAL A 215 -0.46 2.78 10.51
N ARG A 216 0.84 2.51 10.58
CA ARG A 216 1.84 3.06 9.67
C ARG A 216 2.74 1.95 9.17
N PHE A 217 2.96 1.93 7.87
CA PHE A 217 3.80 0.96 7.20
C PHE A 217 4.75 1.69 6.24
N ILE A 218 6.04 1.46 6.38
CA ILE A 218 7.07 2.00 5.50
C ILE A 218 7.95 0.84 5.06
N ALA A 219 7.96 0.59 3.76
CA ALA A 219 8.79 -0.44 3.16
C ALA A 219 9.49 0.06 1.90
N ALA A 220 10.58 -0.57 1.54
CA ALA A 220 11.32 -0.28 0.34
C ALA A 220 11.81 -1.56 -0.33
N LEU A 221 11.81 -1.57 -1.65
CA LEU A 221 12.47 -2.58 -2.47
C LEU A 221 13.75 -1.97 -3.05
N THR A 222 14.87 -2.66 -2.89
CA THR A 222 16.16 -2.24 -3.44
C THR A 222 16.49 -3.00 -4.71
N SER A 223 17.30 -2.39 -5.58
CA SER A 223 17.69 -2.98 -6.85
C SER A 223 19.00 -3.75 -6.74
N SER A 224 19.01 -4.99 -7.22
CA SER A 224 20.18 -5.87 -7.25
C SER A 224 21.09 -5.66 -8.44
N THR A 225 20.58 -5.09 -9.50
CA THR A 225 21.30 -5.07 -10.77
C THR A 225 21.58 -3.67 -11.25
N ARG A 226 22.84 -3.47 -11.73
CA ARG A 226 23.32 -2.29 -12.44
C ARG A 226 22.70 -2.11 -13.84
N LYS A 227 21.74 -2.95 -14.24
CA LYS A 227 21.13 -2.88 -15.56
C LYS A 227 20.13 -1.73 -15.61
N ASP A 228 20.53 -0.66 -16.26
CA ASP A 228 19.71 0.52 -16.61
C ASP A 228 18.46 0.21 -17.46
N THR A 229 18.23 -1.05 -17.77
CA THR A 229 17.21 -1.50 -18.72
C THR A 229 15.98 -2.14 -18.07
N ALA A 230 15.97 -2.36 -16.76
CA ALA A 230 14.80 -2.95 -16.14
C ALA A 230 13.69 -1.90 -16.03
N SER A 231 12.62 -2.08 -16.77
CA SER A 231 11.39 -1.32 -16.64
C SER A 231 10.97 -1.29 -15.16
N PHE A 232 10.45 -0.17 -14.68
CA PHE A 232 9.85 -0.06 -13.34
C PHE A 232 8.82 -1.17 -13.07
N PHE A 233 8.13 -1.60 -14.11
CA PHE A 233 7.12 -2.67 -14.04
C PHE A 233 7.71 -4.08 -14.08
N ALA A 234 9.02 -4.24 -14.31
CA ALA A 234 9.65 -5.55 -14.26
C ALA A 234 9.74 -6.01 -12.81
N LEU A 235 9.11 -7.14 -12.51
CA LEU A 235 9.12 -7.76 -11.19
C LEU A 235 10.47 -8.41 -10.86
N GLU A 236 11.30 -8.54 -11.88
CA GLU A 236 12.68 -8.99 -11.78
C GLU A 236 13.61 -7.87 -11.36
N GLY A 237 14.69 -8.23 -10.65
CA GLY A 237 15.75 -7.27 -10.31
C GLY A 237 15.57 -6.54 -8.99
N TYR A 238 14.70 -7.01 -8.13
CA TYR A 238 14.69 -6.66 -6.72
C TYR A 238 15.44 -7.73 -5.92
N ASP A 239 16.36 -7.30 -5.05
CA ASP A 239 17.19 -8.21 -4.25
C ASP A 239 16.81 -8.19 -2.77
N ARG A 240 16.25 -7.09 -2.31
CA ARG A 240 15.93 -6.95 -0.90
C ARG A 240 14.65 -6.15 -0.67
N LEU A 241 13.84 -6.66 0.25
CA LEU A 241 12.73 -5.96 0.87
C LEU A 241 13.21 -5.40 2.22
N LEU A 242 13.19 -4.09 2.38
CA LEU A 242 13.46 -3.41 3.63
C LEU A 242 12.12 -3.00 4.26
N LEU A 243 11.77 -3.57 5.39
CA LEU A 243 10.69 -3.11 6.24
C LEU A 243 11.28 -2.11 7.24
N GLN A 244 11.19 -0.82 6.91
CA GLN A 244 11.71 0.20 7.80
C GLN A 244 10.90 0.26 9.09
N THR A 245 9.59 0.22 8.97
CA THR A 245 8.68 0.14 10.11
C THR A 245 7.29 -0.30 9.67
N ALA A 246 6.66 -1.15 10.48
CA ALA A 246 5.23 -1.39 10.46
C ALA A 246 4.76 -1.23 11.90
N THR A 247 4.03 -0.15 12.20
CA THR A 247 3.58 0.17 13.55
C THR A 247 2.08 0.22 13.62
N PHE A 248 1.53 -0.23 14.73
CA PHE A 248 0.14 -0.03 15.07
C PHE A 248 -0.04 0.06 16.59
N SER A 249 -0.97 0.90 17.00
CA SER A 249 -1.31 1.09 18.40
C SER A 249 -2.56 0.27 18.75
N PHE A 250 -2.59 -0.32 19.92
CA PHE A 250 -3.74 -1.04 20.45
C PHE A 250 -3.95 -0.67 21.92
N GLY A 251 -5.21 -0.56 22.35
CA GLY A 251 -5.50 0.09 23.61
C GLY A 251 -5.07 1.56 23.60
N ASP A 252 -4.79 2.11 24.77
CA ASP A 252 -4.50 3.55 24.91
C ASP A 252 -3.00 3.88 24.83
N ALA A 253 -2.12 2.97 25.18
CA ALA A 253 -0.67 3.23 25.28
C ALA A 253 0.21 2.16 24.61
N ASN A 254 -0.36 1.04 24.18
CA ASN A 254 0.39 -0.08 23.66
C ASN A 254 0.70 0.10 22.17
N ARG A 255 1.94 -0.13 21.77
CA ARG A 255 2.37 -0.06 20.38
C ARG A 255 3.19 -1.29 20.01
N LEU A 256 2.81 -1.91 18.91
CA LEU A 256 3.57 -2.96 18.26
C LEU A 256 4.29 -2.40 17.03
N SER A 257 5.55 -2.74 16.86
CA SER A 257 6.33 -2.35 15.68
C SER A 257 7.12 -3.53 15.15
N PHE A 258 7.17 -3.62 13.82
CA PHE A 258 8.02 -4.54 13.08
C PHE A 258 9.00 -3.75 12.24
N SER A 259 10.23 -4.23 12.15
CA SER A 259 11.25 -3.72 11.24
C SER A 259 12.16 -4.86 10.82
N GLY A 260 12.90 -4.71 9.72
CA GLY A 260 13.86 -5.73 9.30
C GLY A 260 14.13 -5.71 7.81
N ALA A 261 14.77 -6.77 7.33
CA ALA A 261 15.13 -6.93 5.93
C ALA A 261 15.00 -8.38 5.50
N LEU A 262 14.51 -8.60 4.27
CA LEU A 262 14.42 -9.90 3.64
C LEU A 262 15.12 -9.85 2.29
N ASP A 263 16.03 -10.77 2.04
CA ASP A 263 16.69 -10.95 0.75
C ASP A 263 15.76 -11.72 -0.20
N LEU A 264 15.62 -11.22 -1.41
CA LEU A 264 14.74 -11.76 -2.44
C LEU A 264 15.58 -12.51 -3.51
N PRO A 265 15.01 -13.50 -4.18
CA PRO A 265 13.62 -13.99 -4.10
C PRO A 265 13.35 -14.97 -2.95
N ALA A 266 14.38 -15.44 -2.26
CA ALA A 266 14.24 -16.48 -1.23
C ALA A 266 13.47 -16.03 0.02
N ALA A 267 13.20 -14.74 0.18
CA ALA A 267 12.57 -14.16 1.37
C ALA A 267 13.25 -14.63 2.67
N THR A 268 14.59 -14.53 2.71
CA THR A 268 15.41 -14.94 3.84
C THR A 268 15.98 -13.71 4.54
N GLY A 269 15.94 -13.66 5.86
CA GLY A 269 16.44 -12.51 6.60
C GLY A 269 15.99 -12.48 8.06
N HIS A 270 15.85 -11.29 8.60
CA HIS A 270 15.46 -11.07 9.99
C HIS A 270 14.39 -9.99 10.10
N LEU A 271 13.40 -10.24 10.94
CA LEU A 271 12.40 -9.27 11.37
C LEU A 271 12.52 -9.04 12.88
N THR A 272 12.55 -7.79 13.29
CA THR A 272 12.54 -7.42 14.71
C THR A 272 11.13 -6.97 15.07
N LEU A 273 10.53 -7.65 16.02
CA LEU A 273 9.25 -7.29 16.64
C LEU A 273 9.55 -6.53 17.93
N THR A 274 8.98 -5.34 18.10
CA THR A 274 9.12 -4.56 19.34
C THR A 274 7.73 -4.24 19.88
N LEU A 275 7.49 -4.58 21.14
CA LEU A 275 6.28 -4.29 21.88
C LEU A 275 6.59 -3.23 22.95
N LEU A 276 5.95 -2.07 22.83
CA LEU A 276 6.02 -0.99 23.82
C LEU A 276 4.92 -1.21 24.88
N ASN A 277 5.23 -0.87 26.15
CA ASN A 277 4.36 -1.08 27.32
C ASN A 277 3.90 -2.54 27.43
N TRP A 278 4.85 -3.44 27.21
CA TRP A 278 4.60 -4.87 27.07
C TRP A 278 3.91 -5.51 28.30
N HIS A 279 4.18 -5.05 29.52
CA HIS A 279 3.52 -5.55 30.73
C HIS A 279 1.99 -5.38 30.67
N GLU A 280 1.55 -4.15 30.38
CA GLU A 280 0.13 -3.82 30.25
C GLU A 280 -0.49 -4.55 29.05
N ALA A 281 0.22 -4.63 27.93
CA ALA A 281 -0.23 -5.34 26.74
C ALA A 281 -0.46 -6.83 27.01
N VAL A 282 0.51 -7.49 27.66
CA VAL A 282 0.41 -8.91 28.01
C VAL A 282 -0.66 -9.13 29.07
N GLU A 283 -0.76 -8.26 30.06
CA GLU A 283 -1.81 -8.34 31.09
C GLU A 283 -3.22 -8.20 30.49
N GLN A 284 -3.41 -7.26 29.56
CA GLN A 284 -4.66 -7.13 28.81
C GLN A 284 -4.96 -8.38 27.97
N LEU A 285 -3.94 -8.93 27.31
CA LEU A 285 -4.04 -10.13 26.50
C LEU A 285 -4.46 -11.34 27.35
N LEU A 286 -3.87 -11.52 28.52
CA LEU A 286 -4.18 -12.61 29.44
C LEU A 286 -5.57 -12.48 30.08
N LYS A 287 -6.08 -11.27 30.27
CA LYS A 287 -7.43 -11.02 30.78
C LYS A 287 -8.54 -11.31 29.77
N THR A 288 -8.19 -11.43 28.50
CA THR A 288 -9.18 -11.68 27.45
C THR A 288 -9.48 -13.18 27.39
N VAL A 289 -10.67 -13.59 27.86
CA VAL A 289 -11.11 -15.00 27.98
C VAL A 289 -10.83 -15.88 26.76
N PRO A 290 -10.95 -15.38 25.51
CA PRO A 290 -10.65 -16.18 24.34
C PRO A 290 -9.16 -16.47 24.12
N VAL A 291 -8.27 -15.63 24.63
CA VAL A 291 -6.81 -15.86 24.57
C VAL A 291 -6.40 -16.99 25.47
N GLN A 292 -7.01 -17.07 26.67
CA GLN A 292 -6.76 -18.18 27.60
C GLN A 292 -7.12 -19.54 27.01
N THR A 293 -8.13 -19.59 26.12
CA THR A 293 -8.54 -20.83 25.45
C THR A 293 -7.78 -21.09 24.14
N ALA A 294 -7.21 -20.05 23.51
CA ALA A 294 -6.51 -20.15 22.22
C ALA A 294 -4.99 -20.31 22.36
N LEU A 295 -4.40 -19.90 23.48
CA LEU A 295 -2.96 -20.08 23.72
C LEU A 295 -2.67 -21.47 24.29
N PRO A 296 -1.66 -22.18 23.77
CA PRO A 296 -1.17 -23.40 24.40
C PRO A 296 -0.82 -23.13 25.89
N PRO A 297 -1.10 -24.10 26.78
CA PRO A 297 -0.85 -23.95 28.22
C PRO A 297 0.58 -23.52 28.57
N ASP A 298 1.56 -24.02 27.82
CA ASP A 298 2.97 -23.71 28.01
C ASP A 298 3.29 -22.25 27.73
N LEU A 299 2.65 -21.64 26.69
CA LEU A 299 2.79 -20.23 26.40
C LEU A 299 2.12 -19.35 27.47
N GLN A 300 0.98 -19.77 28.00
CA GLN A 300 0.34 -19.06 29.13
C GLN A 300 1.29 -19.01 30.35
N ILE A 301 1.89 -20.14 30.71
CA ILE A 301 2.85 -20.24 31.82
C ILE A 301 4.07 -19.34 31.59
N ILE A 302 4.61 -19.32 30.36
CA ILE A 302 5.75 -18.47 30.00
C ILE A 302 5.38 -16.99 30.13
N LEU A 303 4.22 -16.60 29.61
CA LEU A 303 3.72 -15.23 29.68
C LEU A 303 3.47 -14.78 31.12
N GLU A 304 2.86 -15.63 31.94
CA GLU A 304 2.62 -15.36 33.36
C GLU A 304 3.95 -15.21 34.13
N ARG A 305 4.93 -16.10 33.90
CA ARG A 305 6.26 -16.00 34.51
C ARG A 305 6.99 -14.73 34.06
N THR A 306 6.83 -14.33 32.81
CA THR A 306 7.43 -13.11 32.27
C THR A 306 6.85 -11.87 32.93
N LEU A 307 5.53 -11.83 33.13
CA LEU A 307 4.83 -10.74 33.83
C LEU A 307 5.31 -10.60 35.30
N HIS A 308 5.61 -11.70 35.96
CA HIS A 308 6.07 -11.70 37.35
C HIS A 308 7.58 -11.56 37.51
N ASN A 309 8.32 -11.11 36.46
CA ASN A 309 9.78 -10.99 36.45
C ASN A 309 10.54 -12.30 36.78
N GLN A 310 9.88 -13.45 36.62
CA GLN A 310 10.46 -14.77 36.88
C GLN A 310 11.07 -15.42 35.63
N SER A 311 10.98 -14.76 34.49
CA SER A 311 11.50 -15.24 33.22
C SER A 311 12.71 -14.41 32.77
N PRO A 312 13.74 -15.05 32.17
CA PRO A 312 14.94 -14.38 31.69
C PRO A 312 14.73 -13.66 30.33
N VAL A 313 13.53 -13.19 30.04
CA VAL A 313 13.29 -12.38 28.83
C VAL A 313 14.12 -11.11 28.96
N ILE A 314 14.92 -10.80 27.96
CA ILE A 314 15.77 -9.60 27.93
C ILE A 314 14.86 -8.38 27.85
N VAL A 315 14.53 -7.83 29.01
CA VAL A 315 13.86 -6.54 29.12
C VAL A 315 14.93 -5.48 28.96
N ARG A 316 15.12 -4.95 27.75
CA ARG A 316 16.06 -3.85 27.49
C ARG A 316 15.73 -2.59 28.28
N ASN A 317 14.46 -2.38 28.57
CA ASN A 317 13.91 -1.35 29.44
C ASN A 317 12.61 -1.88 30.04
N ASN A 318 12.18 -1.40 31.22
CA ASN A 318 10.89 -1.77 31.79
C ASN A 318 9.67 -1.45 30.88
N GLN A 319 9.88 -0.76 29.77
CA GLN A 319 8.84 -0.29 28.87
C GLN A 319 8.74 -1.02 27.52
N SER A 320 9.81 -1.70 27.07
CA SER A 320 9.80 -2.33 25.74
C SER A 320 10.51 -3.67 25.71
N VAL A 321 9.93 -4.61 24.98
CA VAL A 321 10.51 -5.92 24.64
C VAL A 321 10.71 -6.01 23.14
N SER A 322 11.88 -6.47 22.71
CA SER A 322 12.18 -6.73 21.30
C SER A 322 12.53 -8.19 21.10
N LEU A 323 11.99 -8.78 20.04
CA LEU A 323 12.22 -10.16 19.62
C LEU A 323 12.71 -10.16 18.17
N ASP A 324 13.88 -10.76 17.95
CA ASP A 324 14.42 -10.96 16.61
C ASP A 324 13.93 -12.31 16.06
N ILE A 325 13.24 -12.27 14.94
CA ILE A 325 12.59 -13.40 14.30
C ILE A 325 13.34 -13.68 12.98
N PRO A 326 14.09 -14.77 12.88
CA PRO A 326 14.70 -15.18 11.61
C PRO A 326 13.60 -15.66 10.65
N VAL A 327 13.78 -15.39 9.36
CA VAL A 327 12.89 -15.82 8.28
C VAL A 327 13.72 -16.59 7.27
N PHE A 328 13.29 -17.79 6.88
CA PHE A 328 13.93 -18.61 5.86
C PHE A 328 12.92 -19.05 4.82
N ASN A 329 13.20 -18.73 3.55
CA ASN A 329 12.32 -19.05 2.43
C ASN A 329 10.85 -18.60 2.64
N GLY A 330 10.66 -17.44 3.27
CA GLY A 330 9.33 -16.92 3.60
C GLY A 330 8.63 -17.59 4.77
N HIS A 331 9.30 -18.55 5.44
CA HIS A 331 8.76 -19.26 6.61
C HIS A 331 9.51 -18.85 7.88
N PHE A 332 8.79 -18.84 8.99
CA PHE A 332 9.40 -18.77 10.30
C PHE A 332 9.91 -20.18 10.67
N PRO A 333 11.23 -20.39 10.83
CA PRO A 333 11.80 -21.74 10.93
C PRO A 333 11.46 -22.48 12.20
N MET A 334 10.84 -21.79 13.17
CA MET A 334 10.59 -22.38 14.48
C MET A 334 9.17 -22.08 14.96
N PRO A 335 8.53 -23.06 15.65
CA PRO A 335 7.42 -22.76 16.51
C PRO A 335 7.82 -21.68 17.52
N LEU A 336 6.89 -20.83 17.91
CA LEU A 336 7.13 -19.72 18.85
C LEU A 336 7.81 -20.19 20.14
N GLU A 337 7.55 -21.42 20.56
CA GLU A 337 8.16 -22.14 21.68
C GLU A 337 9.68 -22.22 21.59
N THR A 338 10.24 -22.55 20.41
CA THR A 338 11.69 -22.68 20.21
C THR A 338 12.36 -21.32 20.14
N LEU A 339 11.67 -20.28 19.66
CA LEU A 339 12.16 -18.90 19.70
C LEU A 339 12.30 -18.39 21.15
N LEU A 340 11.35 -18.75 22.00
CA LEU A 340 11.37 -18.38 23.42
C LEU A 340 12.42 -19.16 24.23
N GLN A 341 12.73 -20.39 23.82
CA GLN A 341 13.78 -21.21 24.47
C GLN A 341 15.21 -20.74 24.13
N ASN A 342 15.42 -20.17 22.95
CA ASN A 342 16.74 -19.70 22.48
C ASN A 342 17.07 -18.26 22.89
N ILE A 343 16.26 -17.61 23.71
CA ILE A 343 16.60 -16.30 24.28
C ILE A 343 17.78 -16.53 25.25
N PRO A 344 18.98 -15.98 24.98
CA PRO A 344 20.15 -16.22 25.83
C PRO A 344 19.86 -15.72 27.25
N THR A 345 19.90 -16.62 28.19
CA THR A 345 19.85 -16.30 29.62
C THR A 345 21.08 -15.49 29.98
N GLN A 346 21.03 -14.19 29.86
CA GLN A 346 22.08 -13.34 30.40
C GLN A 346 21.95 -13.40 31.91
N LYS A 347 22.83 -14.22 32.56
CA LYS A 347 23.00 -14.19 33.98
C LYS A 347 23.31 -12.75 34.39
N ILE A 348 22.37 -12.14 35.08
CA ILE A 348 22.63 -10.90 35.82
C ILE A 348 23.53 -11.31 36.96
N ASP A 349 24.82 -11.05 36.79
CA ASP A 349 25.79 -11.12 37.87
C ASP A 349 25.42 -9.99 38.86
N VAL A 350 24.57 -10.31 39.82
CA VAL A 350 24.37 -9.50 41.00
C VAL A 350 25.57 -9.71 41.89
N SER A 351 26.74 -9.24 41.44
CA SER A 351 27.88 -9.11 42.34
C SER A 351 27.61 -7.95 43.30
N HIS A 352 27.35 -8.35 44.52
CA HIS A 352 27.44 -7.57 45.73
C HIS A 352 28.42 -6.40 45.62
N SER A 353 27.97 -5.19 45.77
CA SER A 353 28.70 -4.14 46.47
C SER A 353 28.01 -3.93 47.84
N ARG A 354 28.42 -4.73 48.79
CA ARG A 354 28.49 -4.33 50.21
C ARG A 354 29.82 -3.62 50.36
N GLU A 355 29.79 -2.35 50.55
CA GLU A 355 30.57 -1.58 51.51
C GLU A 355 29.99 -0.19 51.66
#